data_b5d82617d4b5b783c4132b4ccb8285d0
#
_entry.id   b5d82617d4b5b783c4132b4ccb8285d0
#
_cell.length_a   1.000
_cell.length_b   1.000
_cell.length_c   1.000
_cell.angle_alpha   90.00
_cell.angle_beta   90.00
_cell.angle_gamma   90.00
#
_symmetry.space_group_name_H-M   'P 1'
#
loop_
_entity.id
_entity.type
_entity.pdbx_description
1 polymer ?
#
loop_
_entity_poly.entity_id
_entity_poly.type
_entity_poly.pdbx_seq_one_letter_code
_entity_poly.pdbx_strand_id
1 'polypeptide(L)'
;MVYYLQYQLATPGLDYRLGAVNGICVTTKIVGGLAEAGFPYGSSVCWIRRMAFQQRLILYIECISKHVAETIDQIVQSHHVLSEAQLDSCLTQAEAMLGETIYLDKVRFYQVMAELLSRGMTSLPNDPGVIADPTLDRSFRYDWISSRRDYRSFRLQMIYLQVVRPGLTDRLILPVVRMIINDQLDRLTRSFGASYNYSSVMDYGDDNLTLHYRYLTRRQLSRCQFRHQLEQLLSQLTVSERDCDYFRRSIQVGMRYFSPADIYSSSGVLAGVDDLVKNINVENINRTLRRLRLRAIDYLEVTEADYA
;
A
#
# COMPACT_ATOMS: atom_id res chain seq x y z
N MET A 1 2.17 -12.56 19.35
CA MET A 1 0.99 -11.80 19.80
C MET A 1 0.75 -10.71 18.78
N VAL A 2 -0.47 -10.54 18.30
CA VAL A 2 -0.86 -9.48 17.38
C VAL A 2 -1.45 -8.34 18.20
N TYR A 3 -1.10 -7.11 17.84
CA TYR A 3 -1.61 -5.90 18.49
C TYR A 3 -2.58 -5.23 17.54
N TYR A 4 -3.71 -4.80 18.05
CA TYR A 4 -4.76 -4.14 17.29
C TYR A 4 -4.87 -2.68 17.72
N LEU A 5 -4.89 -1.79 16.73
CA LEU A 5 -5.12 -0.37 16.93
C LEU A 5 -6.34 0.04 16.12
N GLN A 6 -7.17 0.88 16.71
CA GLN A 6 -8.30 1.44 16.02
C GLN A 6 -8.35 2.95 16.26
N TYR A 7 -8.42 3.72 15.18
CA TYR A 7 -8.49 5.17 15.24
C TYR A 7 -9.67 5.69 14.46
N GLN A 8 -10.21 6.80 14.93
CA GLN A 8 -11.21 7.57 14.23
C GLN A 8 -10.70 8.98 13.99
N LEU A 9 -10.84 9.46 12.76
CA LEU A 9 -10.70 10.84 12.39
C LEU A 9 -12.08 11.38 12.02
N ALA A 10 -12.53 12.41 12.72
CA ALA A 10 -13.75 13.14 12.35
C ALA A 10 -13.49 13.91 11.04
N THR A 11 -14.37 13.70 10.07
CA THR A 11 -14.29 14.34 8.74
C THR A 11 -15.60 15.05 8.40
N PRO A 12 -15.98 16.07 9.20
CA PRO A 12 -17.26 16.75 9.05
C PRO A 12 -17.38 17.35 7.65
N GLY A 13 -18.50 17.05 6.99
CA GLY A 13 -18.84 17.63 5.70
C GLY A 13 -17.95 17.19 4.51
N LEU A 14 -16.98 16.29 4.69
CA LEU A 14 -16.26 15.74 3.54
C LEU A 14 -17.22 14.90 2.67
N ASP A 15 -17.23 15.17 1.40
CA ASP A 15 -17.84 14.25 0.46
C ASP A 15 -16.99 12.98 0.28
N TYR A 16 -17.53 11.97 -0.41
CA TYR A 16 -16.85 10.69 -0.58
C TYR A 16 -15.49 10.83 -1.29
N ARG A 17 -15.33 11.81 -2.17
CA ARG A 17 -14.08 12.07 -2.93
C ARG A 17 -12.98 12.54 -2.00
N LEU A 18 -13.24 13.59 -1.23
CA LEU A 18 -12.29 14.07 -0.23
C LEU A 18 -12.08 13.06 0.90
N GLY A 19 -13.10 12.28 1.25
CA GLY A 19 -12.96 11.16 2.17
C GLY A 19 -11.96 10.11 1.67
N ALA A 20 -12.01 9.78 0.37
CA ALA A 20 -11.04 8.88 -0.26
C ALA A 20 -9.62 9.47 -0.25
N VAL A 21 -9.46 10.74 -0.64
CA VAL A 21 -8.17 11.44 -0.58
C VAL A 21 -7.60 11.44 0.83
N ASN A 22 -8.43 11.83 1.82
CA ASN A 22 -8.02 11.87 3.22
C ASN A 22 -7.56 10.49 3.74
N GLY A 23 -8.29 9.42 3.38
CA GLY A 23 -7.90 8.05 3.72
C GLY A 23 -6.53 7.66 3.14
N ILE A 24 -6.22 8.10 1.92
CA ILE A 24 -4.91 7.89 1.29
C ILE A 24 -3.84 8.72 2.01
N CYS A 25 -4.12 10.00 2.32
CA CYS A 25 -3.19 10.88 3.03
C CYS A 25 -2.79 10.30 4.39
N VAL A 26 -3.76 9.83 5.19
CA VAL A 26 -3.48 9.23 6.50
C VAL A 26 -2.64 7.96 6.36
N THR A 27 -2.96 7.10 5.39
CA THR A 27 -2.14 5.89 5.13
C THR A 27 -0.73 6.27 4.70
N THR A 28 -0.58 7.27 3.84
CA THR A 28 0.72 7.78 3.38
C THR A 28 1.55 8.33 4.54
N LYS A 29 0.92 9.08 5.47
CA LYS A 29 1.56 9.56 6.70
C LYS A 29 2.09 8.40 7.55
N ILE A 30 1.27 7.36 7.78
CA ILE A 30 1.66 6.20 8.59
C ILE A 30 2.82 5.44 7.94
N VAL A 31 2.72 5.12 6.65
CA VAL A 31 3.75 4.35 5.93
C VAL A 31 5.05 5.14 5.84
N GLY A 32 4.98 6.45 5.59
CA GLY A 32 6.15 7.33 5.60
C GLY A 32 6.83 7.39 6.96
N GLY A 33 6.06 7.64 8.02
CA GLY A 33 6.58 7.69 9.38
C GLY A 33 7.16 6.35 9.85
N LEU A 34 6.57 5.21 9.46
CA LEU A 34 7.16 3.89 9.73
C LEU A 34 8.52 3.73 9.04
N ALA A 35 8.66 4.19 7.80
CA ALA A 35 9.92 4.12 7.09
C ALA A 35 11.01 4.97 7.76
N GLU A 36 10.66 6.18 8.20
CA GLU A 36 11.55 7.08 8.97
C GLU A 36 11.94 6.48 10.33
N ALA A 37 11.01 5.77 10.98
CA ALA A 37 11.27 5.05 12.22
C ALA A 37 12.07 3.73 12.03
N GLY A 38 12.53 3.44 10.81
CA GLY A 38 13.36 2.27 10.48
C GLY A 38 12.59 1.00 10.18
N PHE A 39 11.33 1.12 9.72
CA PHE A 39 10.51 0.02 9.20
C PHE A 39 10.27 0.21 7.69
N PRO A 40 11.28 -0.04 6.84
CA PRO A 40 11.19 0.25 5.40
C PRO A 40 10.15 -0.61 4.66
N TYR A 41 9.74 -1.73 5.25
CA TYR A 41 8.74 -2.64 4.69
C TYR A 41 7.48 -2.65 5.56
N GLY A 42 6.59 -1.67 5.35
CA GLY A 42 5.39 -1.48 6.16
C GLY A 42 4.48 -2.70 6.19
N SER A 43 4.30 -3.40 5.06
CA SER A 43 3.47 -4.62 4.98
C SER A 43 4.04 -5.80 5.76
N SER A 44 5.32 -5.78 6.11
CA SER A 44 5.92 -6.81 6.98
C SER A 44 5.64 -6.61 8.47
N VAL A 45 5.24 -5.41 8.86
CA VAL A 45 5.07 -5.04 10.27
C VAL A 45 3.63 -4.70 10.68
N CYS A 46 2.80 -4.27 9.72
CA CYS A 46 1.39 -3.99 9.99
C CYS A 46 0.51 -4.14 8.75
N TRP A 47 -0.79 -4.36 8.98
CA TRP A 47 -1.84 -4.33 7.96
C TRP A 47 -2.83 -3.23 8.29
N ILE A 48 -2.99 -2.28 7.37
CA ILE A 48 -3.86 -1.12 7.55
C ILE A 48 -5.11 -1.31 6.71
N ARG A 49 -6.27 -1.35 7.39
CA ARG A 49 -7.58 -1.27 6.75
C ARG A 49 -8.19 0.08 7.02
N ARG A 50 -8.76 0.68 6.00
CA ARG A 50 -9.43 1.99 6.11
C ARG A 50 -10.88 1.87 5.67
N MET A 51 -11.76 2.53 6.41
CA MET A 51 -13.18 2.64 6.10
C MET A 51 -13.54 4.12 6.13
N ALA A 52 -13.85 4.68 4.97
CA ALA A 52 -14.28 6.07 4.85
C ALA A 52 -15.82 6.12 4.87
N PHE A 53 -16.37 6.93 5.77
CA PHE A 53 -17.78 7.28 5.86
C PHE A 53 -17.93 8.77 5.57
N GLN A 54 -19.15 9.24 5.34
CA GLN A 54 -19.41 10.65 5.02
C GLN A 54 -18.90 11.66 6.07
N GLN A 55 -18.75 11.23 7.33
CA GLN A 55 -18.40 12.14 8.44
C GLN A 55 -17.21 11.65 9.26
N ARG A 56 -16.63 10.51 8.90
CA ARG A 56 -15.51 9.93 9.63
C ARG A 56 -14.69 8.97 8.77
N LEU A 57 -13.41 8.89 9.11
CA LEU A 57 -12.50 7.86 8.63
C LEU A 57 -12.16 6.96 9.82
N ILE A 58 -12.34 5.66 9.68
CA ILE A 58 -11.91 4.66 10.65
C ILE A 58 -10.70 3.93 10.08
N LEU A 59 -9.64 3.85 10.88
CA LEU A 59 -8.48 3.00 10.61
C LEU A 59 -8.48 1.82 11.57
N TYR A 60 -8.31 0.65 11.02
CA TYR A 60 -8.07 -0.58 11.75
C TYR A 60 -6.70 -1.11 11.36
N ILE A 61 -5.80 -1.27 12.34
CA ILE A 61 -4.41 -1.62 12.10
C ILE A 61 -4.05 -2.84 12.96
N GLU A 62 -3.55 -3.87 12.30
CA GLU A 62 -3.00 -5.06 12.94
C GLU A 62 -1.47 -4.96 12.90
N CYS A 63 -0.82 -5.09 14.03
CA CYS A 63 0.63 -4.98 14.18
C CYS A 63 1.24 -6.27 14.71
N ILE A 64 2.42 -6.61 14.21
CA ILE A 64 3.13 -7.84 14.63
C ILE A 64 3.85 -7.71 15.99
N SER A 65 4.06 -6.50 16.48
CA SER A 65 4.75 -6.24 17.75
C SER A 65 4.22 -5.01 18.46
N LYS A 66 4.42 -4.95 19.79
CA LYS A 66 4.08 -3.80 20.62
C LYS A 66 4.82 -2.54 20.18
N HIS A 67 6.11 -2.67 19.87
CA HIS A 67 6.94 -1.56 19.41
C HIS A 67 6.40 -0.92 18.12
N VAL A 68 5.97 -1.71 17.15
CA VAL A 68 5.33 -1.18 15.92
C VAL A 68 4.03 -0.46 16.26
N ALA A 69 3.21 -1.02 17.16
CA ALA A 69 1.96 -0.39 17.59
C ALA A 69 2.21 0.96 18.26
N GLU A 70 3.18 1.05 19.19
CA GLU A 70 3.59 2.29 19.85
C GLU A 70 4.14 3.32 18.85
N THR A 71 4.92 2.87 17.87
CA THR A 71 5.44 3.74 16.80
C THR A 71 4.30 4.30 15.94
N ILE A 72 3.34 3.48 15.56
CA ILE A 72 2.16 3.93 14.79
C ILE A 72 1.34 4.94 15.61
N ASP A 73 1.15 4.68 16.91
CA ASP A 73 0.42 5.60 17.77
C ASP A 73 1.10 6.98 17.81
N GLN A 74 2.42 7.03 17.95
CA GLN A 74 3.19 8.27 17.89
C GLN A 74 3.05 8.99 16.54
N ILE A 75 3.10 8.24 15.42
CA ILE A 75 2.95 8.82 14.08
C ILE A 75 1.54 9.41 13.91
N VAL A 76 0.51 8.68 14.33
CA VAL A 76 -0.90 9.10 14.21
C VAL A 76 -1.16 10.35 15.04
N GLN A 77 -0.60 10.45 16.25
CA GLN A 77 -0.73 11.61 17.13
C GLN A 77 0.19 12.78 16.75
N SER A 78 1.17 12.55 15.88
CA SER A 78 2.09 13.62 15.47
C SER A 78 1.40 14.69 14.62
N HIS A 79 1.84 15.93 14.77
CA HIS A 79 1.38 17.05 13.94
C HIS A 79 2.08 17.11 12.57
N HIS A 80 2.74 16.01 12.17
CA HIS A 80 3.39 15.95 10.85
C HIS A 80 2.37 16.10 9.74
N VAL A 81 2.56 17.07 8.88
CA VAL A 81 1.72 17.36 7.72
C VAL A 81 2.45 16.91 6.46
N LEU A 82 1.73 16.32 5.53
CA LEU A 82 2.27 15.95 4.23
C LEU A 82 2.63 17.20 3.42
N SER A 83 3.70 17.13 2.65
CA SER A 83 4.05 18.19 1.70
C SER A 83 3.00 18.31 0.58
N GLU A 84 2.94 19.45 -0.09
CA GLU A 84 2.03 19.67 -1.22
C GLU A 84 2.20 18.61 -2.31
N ALA A 85 3.44 18.22 -2.61
CA ALA A 85 3.72 17.15 -3.57
C ALA A 85 3.16 15.80 -3.14
N GLN A 86 3.20 15.47 -1.84
CA GLN A 86 2.58 14.27 -1.30
C GLN A 86 1.06 14.34 -1.34
N LEU A 87 0.48 15.51 -1.05
CA LEU A 87 -0.97 15.75 -1.15
C LEU A 87 -1.46 15.64 -2.59
N ASP A 88 -0.73 16.21 -3.56
CA ASP A 88 -1.03 16.04 -4.99
C ASP A 88 -0.95 14.57 -5.43
N SER A 89 0.03 13.84 -4.93
CA SER A 89 0.12 12.40 -5.17
C SER A 89 -1.08 11.64 -4.60
N CYS A 90 -1.50 11.97 -3.37
CA CYS A 90 -2.70 11.37 -2.76
C CYS A 90 -3.97 11.69 -3.55
N LEU A 91 -4.11 12.94 -4.01
CA LEU A 91 -5.23 13.34 -4.88
C LEU A 91 -5.26 12.51 -6.16
N THR A 92 -4.12 12.43 -6.86
CA THR A 92 -4.03 11.66 -8.11
C THR A 92 -4.32 10.16 -7.90
N GLN A 93 -3.93 9.59 -6.76
CA GLN A 93 -4.28 8.22 -6.40
C GLN A 93 -5.79 8.05 -6.16
N ALA A 94 -6.40 9.01 -5.45
CA ALA A 94 -7.85 8.98 -5.21
C ALA A 94 -8.63 9.08 -6.53
N GLU A 95 -8.21 9.98 -7.42
CA GLU A 95 -8.80 10.11 -8.75
C GLU A 95 -8.70 8.80 -9.55
N ALA A 96 -7.52 8.17 -9.54
CA ALA A 96 -7.32 6.89 -10.19
C ALA A 96 -8.19 5.78 -9.56
N MET A 97 -8.30 5.74 -8.22
CA MET A 97 -9.11 4.77 -7.51
C MET A 97 -10.62 4.93 -7.78
N LEU A 98 -11.07 6.18 -7.91
CA LEU A 98 -12.49 6.49 -8.13
C LEU A 98 -12.87 6.49 -9.63
N GLY A 99 -11.90 6.50 -10.55
CA GLY A 99 -12.13 6.69 -11.97
C GLY A 99 -12.66 8.09 -12.31
N GLU A 100 -12.41 9.06 -11.44
CA GLU A 100 -12.92 10.43 -11.55
C GLU A 100 -11.78 11.44 -11.55
N THR A 101 -11.87 12.48 -12.37
CA THR A 101 -11.01 13.65 -12.22
C THR A 101 -11.68 14.62 -11.25
N ILE A 102 -10.96 14.99 -10.18
CA ILE A 102 -11.46 15.89 -9.14
C ILE A 102 -10.94 17.30 -9.42
N TYR A 103 -11.84 18.21 -9.74
CA TYR A 103 -11.54 19.61 -9.91
C TYR A 103 -11.72 20.34 -8.60
N LEU A 104 -10.68 21.02 -8.12
CA LEU A 104 -10.71 21.71 -6.83
C LEU A 104 -9.78 22.93 -6.83
N ASP A 105 -10.05 23.82 -5.89
CA ASP A 105 -9.12 24.88 -5.54
C ASP A 105 -7.97 24.28 -4.71
N LYS A 106 -6.78 24.23 -5.29
CA LYS A 106 -5.62 23.60 -4.66
C LYS A 106 -5.23 24.24 -3.34
N VAL A 107 -5.32 25.55 -3.23
CA VAL A 107 -4.98 26.27 -1.99
C VAL A 107 -5.90 25.82 -0.84
N ARG A 108 -7.20 25.82 -1.11
CA ARG A 108 -8.19 25.34 -0.13
C ARG A 108 -8.01 23.85 0.18
N PHE A 109 -7.70 23.04 -0.83
CA PHE A 109 -7.44 21.63 -0.65
C PHE A 109 -6.27 21.40 0.32
N TYR A 110 -5.13 22.06 0.11
CA TYR A 110 -3.98 21.92 0.99
C TYR A 110 -4.28 22.37 2.42
N GLN A 111 -4.99 23.50 2.59
CA GLN A 111 -5.39 23.99 3.90
C GLN A 111 -6.28 22.98 4.64
N VAL A 112 -7.32 22.44 3.98
CA VAL A 112 -8.24 21.48 4.58
C VAL A 112 -7.51 20.18 4.93
N MET A 113 -6.67 19.65 4.05
CA MET A 113 -5.92 18.42 4.33
C MET A 113 -4.91 18.63 5.46
N ALA A 114 -4.19 19.75 5.47
CA ALA A 114 -3.28 20.09 6.56
C ALA A 114 -4.02 20.17 7.91
N GLU A 115 -5.18 20.83 7.95
CA GLU A 115 -5.99 20.92 9.14
C GLU A 115 -6.49 19.55 9.62
N LEU A 116 -7.02 18.71 8.72
CA LEU A 116 -7.47 17.35 9.05
C LEU A 116 -6.34 16.47 9.58
N LEU A 117 -5.18 16.50 8.94
CA LEU A 117 -4.02 15.70 9.35
C LEU A 117 -3.38 16.18 10.66
N SER A 118 -3.52 17.47 10.98
CA SER A 118 -2.98 18.07 12.21
C SER A 118 -3.87 17.85 13.44
N ARG A 119 -5.15 17.57 13.25
CA ARG A 119 -6.09 17.35 14.38
C ARG A 119 -5.78 16.11 15.22
N GLY A 120 -4.93 15.23 14.70
CA GLY A 120 -4.71 13.93 15.30
C GLY A 120 -5.92 13.00 15.16
N MET A 121 -5.78 11.76 15.53
CA MET A 121 -6.83 10.76 15.48
C MET A 121 -7.18 10.31 16.91
N THR A 122 -8.45 10.17 17.20
CA THR A 122 -8.90 9.63 18.48
C THR A 122 -8.73 8.11 18.45
N SER A 123 -7.98 7.57 19.42
CA SER A 123 -7.93 6.13 19.66
C SER A 123 -9.30 5.66 20.10
N LEU A 124 -9.83 4.64 19.45
CA LEU A 124 -11.06 3.99 19.88
C LEU A 124 -10.71 2.80 20.78
N PRO A 125 -11.45 2.57 21.86
CA PRO A 125 -11.30 1.34 22.60
C PRO A 125 -11.60 0.14 21.70
N ASN A 126 -10.93 -0.99 21.95
CA ASN A 126 -11.05 -2.22 21.14
C ASN A 126 -12.44 -2.88 21.18
N ASP A 127 -13.46 -2.18 21.65
CA ASP A 127 -14.85 -2.65 21.68
C ASP A 127 -15.57 -2.19 20.40
N PRO A 128 -15.94 -3.10 19.50
CA PRO A 128 -16.60 -2.77 18.23
C PRO A 128 -18.03 -2.20 18.40
N GLY A 129 -18.55 -2.13 19.64
CA GLY A 129 -19.95 -1.80 19.92
C GLY A 129 -20.26 -0.31 20.16
N VAL A 130 -19.27 0.53 20.42
CA VAL A 130 -19.54 1.94 20.81
C VAL A 130 -18.88 2.90 19.84
N ILE A 131 -19.57 3.18 18.75
CA ILE A 131 -19.24 4.33 17.92
C ILE A 131 -20.04 5.52 18.47
N ALA A 132 -19.42 6.31 19.33
CA ALA A 132 -19.97 7.59 19.71
C ALA A 132 -20.14 8.44 18.45
N ASP A 133 -21.36 8.82 18.15
CA ASP A 133 -21.68 9.74 17.06
C ASP A 133 -21.38 11.16 17.54
N PRO A 134 -20.24 11.76 17.18
CA PRO A 134 -20.01 13.16 17.49
C PRO A 134 -21.04 13.94 16.69
N THR A 135 -21.80 14.81 17.37
CA THR A 135 -22.67 15.81 16.73
C THR A 135 -21.79 16.71 15.84
N LEU A 136 -21.68 16.33 14.58
CA LEU A 136 -20.84 17.01 13.62
C LEU A 136 -21.61 18.18 13.02
N ASP A 137 -21.00 19.34 13.05
CA ASP A 137 -21.52 20.53 12.40
C ASP A 137 -21.66 20.26 10.90
N ARG A 138 -22.93 20.23 10.43
CA ARG A 138 -23.28 19.95 9.04
C ARG A 138 -23.11 21.17 8.11
N SER A 139 -22.52 22.25 8.59
CA SER A 139 -22.48 23.53 7.86
C SER A 139 -21.38 23.63 6.79
N PHE A 140 -20.43 22.67 6.71
CA PHE A 140 -19.38 22.71 5.71
C PHE A 140 -19.87 22.11 4.37
N ARG A 141 -20.17 22.98 3.41
CA ARG A 141 -20.31 22.61 2.00
C ARG A 141 -19.02 22.87 1.28
N TYR A 142 -18.46 21.84 0.66
CA TYR A 142 -17.29 21.95 -0.20
C TYR A 142 -17.72 22.19 -1.66
N ASP A 143 -18.42 23.31 -1.92
CA ASP A 143 -18.90 23.68 -3.26
C ASP A 143 -17.78 23.97 -4.25
N TRP A 144 -16.53 24.02 -3.75
CA TRP A 144 -15.32 24.26 -4.54
C TRP A 144 -14.75 23.00 -5.18
N ILE A 145 -15.38 21.85 -5.00
CA ILE A 145 -14.99 20.59 -5.63
C ILE A 145 -16.07 20.08 -6.57
N SER A 146 -15.63 19.61 -7.71
CA SER A 146 -16.46 18.88 -8.66
C SER A 146 -15.70 17.70 -9.21
N SER A 147 -16.41 16.74 -9.79
CA SER A 147 -15.77 15.63 -10.47
C SER A 147 -16.57 15.21 -11.70
N ARG A 148 -15.90 14.58 -12.62
CA ARG A 148 -16.53 13.85 -13.71
C ARG A 148 -15.77 12.56 -13.94
N ARG A 149 -16.46 11.52 -14.35
CA ARG A 149 -15.84 10.29 -14.81
C ARG A 149 -15.08 10.56 -16.11
N ASP A 150 -13.82 10.22 -16.13
CA ASP A 150 -12.95 10.42 -17.28
C ASP A 150 -11.99 9.24 -17.45
N TYR A 151 -12.54 8.11 -17.84
CA TYR A 151 -11.78 6.88 -18.08
C TYR A 151 -10.67 7.07 -19.10
N ARG A 152 -10.82 8.04 -20.03
CA ARG A 152 -9.81 8.32 -21.06
C ARG A 152 -8.53 8.93 -20.51
N SER A 153 -8.58 9.49 -19.30
CA SER A 153 -7.39 10.03 -18.62
C SER A 153 -6.52 8.98 -17.95
N PHE A 154 -7.01 7.73 -17.84
CA PHE A 154 -6.33 6.63 -17.15
C PHE A 154 -5.94 5.52 -18.11
N ARG A 155 -4.97 4.73 -17.68
CA ARG A 155 -4.55 3.49 -18.32
C ARG A 155 -4.18 2.46 -17.26
N LEU A 156 -4.35 1.19 -17.56
CA LEU A 156 -3.84 0.11 -16.76
C LEU A 156 -2.37 -0.12 -17.11
N GLN A 157 -1.52 -0.05 -16.10
CA GLN A 157 -0.10 -0.37 -16.20
C GLN A 157 0.13 -1.76 -15.60
N MET A 158 0.72 -2.64 -16.36
CA MET A 158 1.10 -3.98 -15.92
C MET A 158 2.61 -4.11 -15.89
N ILE A 159 3.16 -4.52 -14.75
CA ILE A 159 4.59 -4.72 -14.53
C ILE A 159 4.84 -6.22 -14.40
N TYR A 160 5.78 -6.73 -15.17
CA TYR A 160 6.18 -8.14 -15.15
C TYR A 160 7.62 -8.24 -14.66
N LEU A 161 7.80 -8.84 -13.49
CA LEU A 161 9.11 -9.14 -12.93
C LEU A 161 9.37 -10.64 -13.02
N GLN A 162 10.58 -11.04 -13.34
CA GLN A 162 10.92 -12.43 -13.59
C GLN A 162 12.20 -12.85 -12.86
N VAL A 163 12.15 -14.06 -12.28
CA VAL A 163 13.34 -14.81 -11.86
C VAL A 163 13.53 -15.98 -12.82
N VAL A 164 14.64 -15.97 -13.54
CA VAL A 164 14.98 -17.02 -14.52
C VAL A 164 15.57 -18.22 -13.82
N ARG A 165 15.12 -19.44 -14.18
CA ARG A 165 15.53 -20.72 -13.61
C ARG A 165 15.52 -20.71 -12.07
N PRO A 166 14.33 -20.49 -11.45
CA PRO A 166 14.21 -20.41 -10.01
C PRO A 166 14.53 -21.76 -9.37
N GLY A 167 15.41 -21.74 -8.36
CA GLY A 167 15.64 -22.91 -7.52
C GLY A 167 14.51 -23.09 -6.48
N LEU A 168 14.56 -24.19 -5.75
CA LEU A 168 13.60 -24.48 -4.67
C LEU A 168 13.53 -23.35 -3.65
N THR A 169 14.67 -22.83 -3.22
CA THR A 169 14.75 -21.72 -2.26
C THR A 169 14.08 -20.46 -2.79
N ASP A 170 14.29 -20.10 -4.08
CA ASP A 170 13.65 -18.93 -4.69
C ASP A 170 12.12 -19.04 -4.63
N ARG A 171 11.60 -20.24 -4.86
CA ARG A 171 10.17 -20.53 -4.81
C ARG A 171 9.62 -20.44 -3.37
N LEU A 172 10.33 -21.03 -2.40
CA LEU A 172 9.92 -21.01 -0.99
C LEU A 172 9.84 -19.60 -0.42
N ILE A 173 10.78 -18.72 -0.73
CA ILE A 173 10.80 -17.34 -0.21
C ILE A 173 9.99 -16.36 -1.06
N LEU A 174 9.34 -16.84 -2.12
CA LEU A 174 8.57 -15.98 -3.02
C LEU A 174 7.51 -15.11 -2.34
N PRO A 175 6.73 -15.60 -1.35
CA PRO A 175 5.79 -14.76 -0.62
C PRO A 175 6.47 -13.54 0.03
N VAL A 176 7.68 -13.72 0.57
CA VAL A 176 8.47 -12.62 1.16
C VAL A 176 8.98 -11.67 0.08
N VAL A 177 9.54 -12.20 -1.00
CA VAL A 177 9.98 -11.38 -2.14
C VAL A 177 8.82 -10.55 -2.68
N ARG A 178 7.62 -11.14 -2.78
CA ARG A 178 6.40 -10.43 -3.18
C ARG A 178 6.06 -9.29 -2.22
N MET A 179 6.13 -9.50 -0.90
CA MET A 179 5.89 -8.45 0.10
C MET A 179 6.87 -7.28 -0.09
N ILE A 180 8.17 -7.58 -0.23
CA ILE A 180 9.21 -6.57 -0.45
C ILE A 180 8.93 -5.76 -1.72
N ILE A 181 8.66 -6.45 -2.82
CA ILE A 181 8.38 -5.78 -4.10
C ILE A 181 7.09 -4.95 -4.02
N ASN A 182 6.04 -5.46 -3.39
CA ASN A 182 4.80 -4.72 -3.19
C ASN A 182 5.05 -3.39 -2.48
N ASP A 183 5.74 -3.40 -1.36
CA ASP A 183 6.01 -2.18 -0.58
C ASP A 183 6.82 -1.17 -1.39
N GLN A 184 7.80 -1.63 -2.15
CA GLN A 184 8.64 -0.75 -2.95
C GLN A 184 7.92 -0.23 -4.20
N LEU A 185 7.16 -1.06 -4.88
CA LEU A 185 6.33 -0.64 -6.01
C LEU A 185 5.21 0.31 -5.56
N ASP A 186 4.60 0.06 -4.41
CA ASP A 186 3.60 0.97 -3.87
C ASP A 186 4.18 2.37 -3.62
N ARG A 187 5.38 2.46 -3.03
CA ARG A 187 6.07 3.75 -2.84
C ARG A 187 6.40 4.42 -4.16
N LEU A 188 6.96 3.66 -5.11
CA LEU A 188 7.31 4.17 -6.42
C LEU A 188 6.07 4.66 -7.16
N THR A 189 5.01 3.86 -7.22
CA THR A 189 3.78 4.21 -7.93
C THR A 189 3.06 5.38 -7.30
N ARG A 190 3.08 5.50 -5.95
CA ARG A 190 2.55 6.67 -5.25
C ARG A 190 3.29 7.95 -5.62
N SER A 191 4.62 7.91 -5.76
CA SER A 191 5.39 9.09 -6.18
C SER A 191 5.01 9.58 -7.57
N PHE A 192 4.43 8.71 -8.40
CA PHE A 192 3.88 9.05 -9.72
C PHE A 192 2.36 9.26 -9.71
N GLY A 193 1.71 9.23 -8.54
CA GLY A 193 0.27 9.39 -8.45
C GLY A 193 -0.53 8.24 -9.05
N ALA A 194 0.04 7.03 -9.09
CA ALA A 194 -0.68 5.84 -9.51
C ALA A 194 -1.55 5.30 -8.39
N SER A 195 -2.72 4.79 -8.74
CA SER A 195 -3.57 4.03 -7.82
C SER A 195 -3.07 2.61 -7.68
N TYR A 196 -3.07 2.12 -6.47
CA TYR A 196 -2.85 0.74 -6.17
C TYR A 196 -4.10 -0.07 -6.48
N ASN A 197 -4.16 -0.66 -7.65
CA ASN A 197 -5.11 -1.72 -7.94
C ASN A 197 -4.33 -3.03 -8.06
N TYR A 198 -4.18 -3.69 -6.91
CA TYR A 198 -3.33 -4.85 -6.76
C TYR A 198 -3.99 -6.12 -7.30
N SER A 199 -3.32 -6.77 -8.23
CA SER A 199 -3.37 -8.21 -8.32
C SER A 199 -1.98 -8.71 -8.68
N SER A 200 -1.28 -9.35 -7.75
CA SER A 200 -0.12 -10.13 -8.15
C SER A 200 -0.61 -11.52 -8.54
N VAL A 201 -0.42 -11.86 -9.78
CA VAL A 201 -0.54 -13.22 -10.25
C VAL A 201 0.87 -13.78 -10.34
N MET A 202 1.08 -14.98 -9.84
CA MET A 202 2.33 -15.70 -9.97
C MET A 202 2.15 -16.73 -11.06
N ASP A 203 3.04 -16.72 -12.06
CA ASP A 203 3.12 -17.77 -13.05
C ASP A 203 4.32 -18.64 -12.71
N TYR A 204 4.06 -19.91 -12.45
CA TYR A 204 5.03 -20.92 -12.06
C TYR A 204 5.41 -21.80 -13.26
N GLY A 205 5.88 -21.19 -14.36
CA GLY A 205 6.49 -21.99 -15.41
C GLY A 205 7.71 -22.73 -14.89
N ASP A 206 8.05 -23.89 -15.46
CA ASP A 206 9.19 -24.71 -15.02
C ASP A 206 10.50 -23.94 -15.05
N ASP A 207 10.70 -23.10 -16.06
CA ASP A 207 11.92 -22.33 -16.29
C ASP A 207 11.88 -20.88 -15.75
N ASN A 208 10.72 -20.37 -15.35
CA ASN A 208 10.56 -18.99 -14.98
C ASN A 208 9.54 -18.80 -13.86
N LEU A 209 9.84 -17.85 -12.99
CA LEU A 209 8.94 -17.37 -11.97
C LEU A 209 8.60 -15.92 -12.30
N THR A 210 7.36 -15.63 -12.61
CA THR A 210 6.92 -14.29 -12.99
C THR A 210 5.98 -13.72 -11.96
N LEU A 211 6.27 -12.49 -11.51
CA LEU A 211 5.39 -11.68 -10.67
C LEU A 211 4.73 -10.61 -11.55
N HIS A 212 3.42 -10.55 -11.52
CA HIS A 212 2.63 -9.56 -12.24
C HIS A 212 2.03 -8.56 -11.28
N TYR A 213 2.17 -7.28 -11.57
CA TYR A 213 1.58 -6.18 -10.82
C TYR A 213 0.73 -5.31 -11.73
N ARG A 214 -0.41 -4.87 -11.25
CA ARG A 214 -1.34 -4.00 -11.98
C ARG A 214 -1.56 -2.72 -11.22
N TYR A 215 -1.50 -1.59 -11.94
CA TYR A 215 -1.73 -0.26 -11.39
C TYR A 215 -2.58 0.56 -12.35
N LEU A 216 -3.51 1.32 -11.82
CA LEU A 216 -4.18 2.35 -12.57
C LEU A 216 -3.35 3.62 -12.52
N THR A 217 -2.97 4.16 -13.67
CA THR A 217 -2.11 5.35 -13.78
C THR A 217 -2.71 6.38 -14.70
N ARG A 218 -2.39 7.66 -14.48
CA ARG A 218 -2.71 8.69 -15.44
C ARG A 218 -1.90 8.51 -16.73
N ARG A 219 -2.50 8.79 -17.89
CA ARG A 219 -1.85 8.69 -19.21
C ARG A 219 -0.65 9.62 -19.35
N GLN A 220 -0.66 10.75 -18.65
CA GLN A 220 0.41 11.74 -18.69
C GLN A 220 1.72 11.27 -18.02
N LEU A 221 1.69 10.17 -17.29
CA LEU A 221 2.88 9.63 -16.64
C LEU A 221 3.97 9.30 -17.69
N SER A 222 5.19 9.78 -17.47
CA SER A 222 6.34 9.47 -18.32
C SER A 222 6.73 7.99 -18.19
N ARG A 223 6.50 7.21 -19.27
CA ARG A 223 6.83 5.76 -19.30
C ARG A 223 8.33 5.51 -19.12
N CYS A 224 9.16 6.34 -19.75
CA CYS A 224 10.62 6.19 -19.68
C CYS A 224 11.13 6.49 -18.28
N GLN A 225 10.65 7.55 -17.65
CA GLN A 225 11.04 7.93 -16.30
C GLN A 225 10.63 6.85 -15.28
N PHE A 226 9.40 6.36 -15.37
CA PHE A 226 8.93 5.29 -14.49
C PHE A 226 9.78 4.02 -14.65
N ARG A 227 10.04 3.61 -15.88
CA ARG A 227 10.88 2.43 -16.17
C ARG A 227 12.28 2.59 -15.58
N HIS A 228 12.91 3.73 -15.80
CA HIS A 228 14.25 4.01 -15.27
C HIS A 228 14.29 3.92 -13.74
N GLN A 229 13.33 4.56 -13.07
CA GLN A 229 13.25 4.52 -11.60
C GLN A 229 12.95 3.11 -11.07
N LEU A 230 12.13 2.33 -11.77
CA LEU A 230 11.86 0.93 -11.40
C LEU A 230 13.14 0.08 -11.54
N GLU A 231 13.88 0.20 -12.64
CA GLU A 231 15.13 -0.52 -12.84
C GLU A 231 16.18 -0.13 -11.78
N GLN A 232 16.30 1.15 -11.45
CA GLN A 232 17.15 1.64 -10.37
C GLN A 232 16.74 1.05 -9.02
N LEU A 233 15.45 1.09 -8.68
CA LEU A 233 14.91 0.53 -7.46
C LEU A 233 15.26 -0.96 -7.35
N LEU A 234 14.99 -1.77 -8.39
CA LEU A 234 15.28 -3.21 -8.39
C LEU A 234 16.77 -3.51 -8.20
N SER A 235 17.65 -2.66 -8.73
CA SER A 235 19.11 -2.83 -8.60
C SER A 235 19.63 -2.54 -7.18
N GLN A 236 18.92 -1.74 -6.42
CA GLN A 236 19.31 -1.29 -5.08
C GLN A 236 18.62 -2.07 -3.95
N LEU A 237 17.66 -2.94 -4.30
CA LEU A 237 16.91 -3.70 -3.29
C LEU A 237 17.81 -4.65 -2.52
N THR A 238 17.86 -4.44 -1.21
CA THR A 238 18.53 -5.32 -0.25
C THR A 238 17.73 -5.36 1.05
N VAL A 239 17.86 -6.45 1.78
CA VAL A 239 17.27 -6.62 3.11
C VAL A 239 18.35 -6.83 4.16
N SER A 240 18.07 -6.41 5.38
CA SER A 240 18.89 -6.65 6.58
C SER A 240 18.38 -7.83 7.40
N GLU A 241 19.14 -8.28 8.40
CA GLU A 241 18.68 -9.33 9.33
C GLU A 241 17.45 -8.87 10.12
N ARG A 242 17.38 -7.61 10.49
CA ARG A 242 16.21 -7.01 11.15
C ARG A 242 14.95 -7.16 10.28
N ASP A 243 15.07 -6.93 8.97
CA ASP A 243 13.95 -7.11 8.04
C ASP A 243 13.54 -8.57 7.96
N CYS A 244 14.51 -9.49 7.91
CA CYS A 244 14.24 -10.93 7.92
C CYS A 244 13.48 -11.36 9.17
N ASP A 245 13.80 -10.82 10.34
CA ASP A 245 13.07 -11.10 11.59
C ASP A 245 11.61 -10.64 11.51
N TYR A 246 11.33 -9.48 10.93
CA TYR A 246 9.98 -9.02 10.70
C TYR A 246 9.24 -9.90 9.69
N PHE A 247 9.88 -10.30 8.60
CA PHE A 247 9.28 -11.21 7.62
C PHE A 247 8.94 -12.57 8.23
N ARG A 248 9.85 -13.17 9.01
CA ARG A 248 9.59 -14.43 9.72
C ARG A 248 8.34 -14.32 10.61
N ARG A 249 8.25 -13.26 11.42
CA ARG A 249 7.09 -13.01 12.29
C ARG A 249 5.81 -12.76 11.47
N SER A 250 5.88 -11.95 10.42
CA SER A 250 4.75 -11.67 9.55
C SER A 250 4.19 -12.93 8.91
N ILE A 251 5.06 -13.80 8.38
CA ILE A 251 4.66 -15.06 7.78
C ILE A 251 4.06 -16.00 8.84
N GLN A 252 4.68 -16.14 10.00
CA GLN A 252 4.14 -16.97 11.10
C GLN A 252 2.76 -16.52 11.56
N VAL A 253 2.51 -15.20 11.60
CA VAL A 253 1.21 -14.67 12.00
C VAL A 253 0.20 -14.77 10.86
N GLY A 254 0.57 -14.33 9.66
CA GLY A 254 -0.34 -14.24 8.52
C GLY A 254 -0.71 -15.60 7.92
N MET A 255 0.21 -16.57 7.97
CA MET A 255 0.03 -17.89 7.38
C MET A 255 -0.18 -19.02 8.41
N ARG A 256 -0.41 -18.68 9.69
CA ARG A 256 -0.56 -19.69 10.78
C ARG A 256 -1.67 -20.72 10.54
N TYR A 257 -2.65 -20.37 9.72
CA TYR A 257 -3.76 -21.25 9.35
C TYR A 257 -3.64 -21.85 7.96
N PHE A 258 -2.54 -21.56 7.25
CA PHE A 258 -2.34 -22.04 5.88
C PHE A 258 -1.95 -23.52 5.91
N SER A 259 -2.64 -24.32 5.12
CA SER A 259 -2.27 -25.69 4.82
C SER A 259 -1.07 -25.72 3.84
N PRO A 260 -0.38 -26.85 3.66
CA PRO A 260 0.61 -27.02 2.61
C PRO A 260 0.07 -26.71 1.20
N ALA A 261 -1.23 -26.93 0.95
CA ALA A 261 -1.87 -26.58 -0.32
C ALA A 261 -1.98 -25.07 -0.53
N ASP A 262 -2.25 -24.29 0.53
CA ASP A 262 -2.28 -22.83 0.47
C ASP A 262 -0.89 -22.27 0.20
N ILE A 263 0.14 -22.85 0.82
CA ILE A 263 1.53 -22.48 0.56
C ILE A 263 1.92 -22.84 -0.87
N TYR A 264 1.51 -24.00 -1.35
CA TYR A 264 1.73 -24.40 -2.74
C TYR A 264 1.13 -23.37 -3.72
N SER A 265 -0.10 -22.91 -3.47
CA SER A 265 -0.73 -21.90 -4.32
C SER A 265 0.00 -20.55 -4.31
N SER A 266 0.78 -20.26 -3.26
CA SER A 266 1.52 -19.01 -3.11
C SER A 266 3.00 -19.08 -3.49
N SER A 267 3.58 -20.28 -3.56
CA SER A 267 5.02 -20.50 -3.79
C SER A 267 5.33 -21.49 -4.94
N GLY A 268 4.33 -22.26 -5.38
CA GLY A 268 4.51 -23.36 -6.33
C GLY A 268 5.26 -24.55 -5.74
N VAL A 269 5.41 -24.61 -4.41
CA VAL A 269 6.11 -25.71 -3.70
C VAL A 269 5.25 -26.24 -2.58
N LEU A 270 5.13 -27.55 -2.48
CA LEU A 270 4.45 -28.19 -1.37
C LEU A 270 5.37 -28.18 -0.13
N ALA A 271 5.13 -27.29 0.78
CA ALA A 271 5.94 -27.05 1.97
C ALA A 271 5.07 -26.62 3.15
N GLY A 272 5.63 -26.73 4.36
CA GLY A 272 5.01 -26.15 5.56
C GLY A 272 5.45 -24.70 5.81
N VAL A 273 4.72 -23.99 6.67
CA VAL A 273 5.08 -22.63 7.11
C VAL A 273 6.49 -22.60 7.71
N ASP A 274 6.85 -23.63 8.48
CA ASP A 274 8.18 -23.72 9.11
C ASP A 274 9.30 -23.84 8.07
N ASP A 275 9.08 -24.55 6.96
CA ASP A 275 10.07 -24.65 5.89
C ASP A 275 10.28 -23.32 5.19
N LEU A 276 9.21 -22.58 5.00
CA LEU A 276 9.24 -21.22 4.47
C LEU A 276 10.01 -20.29 5.41
N VAL A 277 9.67 -20.30 6.70
CA VAL A 277 10.31 -19.45 7.72
C VAL A 277 11.81 -19.74 7.85
N LYS A 278 12.25 -21.02 7.82
CA LYS A 278 13.67 -21.42 7.85
C LYS A 278 14.47 -20.85 6.68
N ASN A 279 13.84 -20.67 5.52
CA ASN A 279 14.49 -20.13 4.33
C ASN A 279 14.54 -18.61 4.26
N ILE A 280 13.84 -17.90 5.16
CA ILE A 280 13.86 -16.43 5.28
C ILE A 280 15.14 -16.01 5.99
N ASN A 281 16.17 -15.68 5.21
CA ASN A 281 17.43 -15.11 5.68
C ASN A 281 18.00 -14.14 4.64
N VAL A 282 18.92 -13.29 5.07
CA VAL A 282 19.52 -12.22 4.27
C VAL A 282 20.12 -12.76 2.96
N GLU A 283 20.84 -13.88 3.04
CA GLU A 283 21.51 -14.45 1.87
C GLU A 283 20.51 -14.88 0.80
N ASN A 284 19.51 -15.68 1.20
CA ASN A 284 18.51 -16.22 0.28
C ASN A 284 17.69 -15.11 -0.37
N ILE A 285 17.19 -14.17 0.44
CA ILE A 285 16.38 -13.07 -0.08
C ILE A 285 17.20 -12.19 -1.02
N ASN A 286 18.38 -11.72 -0.60
CA ASN A 286 19.21 -10.85 -1.44
C ASN A 286 19.69 -11.57 -2.70
N ARG A 287 19.97 -12.88 -2.65
CA ARG A 287 20.28 -13.66 -3.85
C ARG A 287 19.12 -13.66 -4.84
N THR A 288 17.90 -13.90 -4.37
CA THR A 288 16.70 -13.91 -5.24
C THR A 288 16.39 -12.52 -5.78
N LEU A 289 16.49 -11.48 -4.95
CA LEU A 289 16.30 -10.08 -5.39
C LEU A 289 17.30 -9.68 -6.47
N ARG A 290 18.58 -10.07 -6.36
CA ARG A 290 19.60 -9.80 -7.39
C ARG A 290 19.32 -10.53 -8.72
N ARG A 291 18.57 -11.61 -8.70
CA ARG A 291 18.16 -12.37 -9.89
C ARG A 291 16.85 -11.87 -10.48
N LEU A 292 16.11 -11.06 -9.75
CA LEU A 292 14.88 -10.47 -10.24
C LEU A 292 15.18 -9.46 -11.35
N ARG A 293 14.45 -9.56 -12.46
CA ARG A 293 14.60 -8.69 -13.63
C ARG A 293 13.26 -8.15 -14.07
N LEU A 294 13.26 -6.93 -14.53
CA LEU A 294 12.11 -6.37 -15.25
C LEU A 294 12.03 -7.04 -16.62
N ARG A 295 10.94 -7.78 -16.86
CA ARG A 295 10.65 -8.41 -18.16
C ARG A 295 9.97 -7.44 -19.10
N ALA A 296 8.85 -6.85 -18.65
CA ALA A 296 8.05 -5.95 -19.45
C ALA A 296 7.27 -4.96 -18.58
N ILE A 297 6.87 -3.85 -19.17
CA ILE A 297 5.84 -2.96 -18.66
C ILE A 297 4.86 -2.74 -19.80
N ASP A 298 3.64 -3.23 -19.64
CA ASP A 298 2.57 -3.05 -20.60
C ASP A 298 1.59 -1.98 -20.14
N TYR A 299 0.96 -1.31 -21.09
CA TYR A 299 -0.01 -0.27 -20.84
C TYR A 299 -1.26 -0.54 -21.67
N LEU A 300 -2.36 -0.78 -21.00
CA LEU A 300 -3.66 -0.99 -21.63
C LEU A 300 -4.56 0.23 -21.44
N GLU A 301 -5.32 0.54 -22.46
CA GLU A 301 -6.35 1.56 -22.39
C GLU A 301 -7.49 1.04 -21.48
N VAL A 302 -7.94 1.92 -20.61
CA VAL A 302 -9.06 1.62 -19.70
C VAL A 302 -10.35 2.08 -20.35
N THR A 303 -11.38 1.23 -20.28
CA THR A 303 -12.73 1.50 -20.80
C THR A 303 -13.73 1.60 -19.65
N GLU A 304 -14.94 2.08 -19.93
CA GLU A 304 -16.01 2.12 -18.92
C GLU A 304 -16.34 0.73 -18.34
N ALA A 305 -16.19 -0.32 -19.15
CA ALA A 305 -16.44 -1.70 -18.74
C ALA A 305 -15.45 -2.20 -17.67
N ASP A 306 -14.27 -1.59 -17.58
CA ASP A 306 -13.25 -1.97 -16.58
C ASP A 306 -13.57 -1.44 -15.16
N TYR A 307 -14.59 -0.56 -15.05
CA TYR A 307 -15.02 0.07 -13.77
C TYR A 307 -16.45 -0.34 -13.36
N ALA A 308 -17.15 -1.11 -14.17
CA ALA A 308 -18.47 -1.63 -13.87
C ALA A 308 -18.38 -2.91 -13.03
#